data_bbfbc6c8335fa3e75b6fb2912598cf56
#
_entry.id   bbfbc6c8335fa3e75b6fb2912598cf56
#
_cell.length_a   1.000
_cell.length_b   1.000
_cell.length_c   1.000
_cell.angle_alpha   90.00
_cell.angle_beta   90.00
_cell.angle_gamma   90.00
#
_symmetry.space_group_name_H-M   'P 1'
#
loop_
_entity.id
_entity.type
_entity.pdbx_description
1 polymer ?
#
loop_
_entity_poly.entity_id
_entity_poly.type
_entity_poly.pdbx_seq_one_letter_code
_entity_poly.pdbx_strand_id
1 'polypeptide(L)'
;MNVIDTETIDALRSLQEDGEDDLLVELIDLFLQDAPGRISALRAAVDAGDWVRVSERAHSLKGSCGSLGAVQMAALCARLEAMGRDAATRPEAPPLQDELERQFGLVRDALERERNAAH
;
A
#
# COMPACT_ATOMS: atom_id res chain seq x y z
N MET A 1 14.60 -9.84 1.45
CA MET A 1 13.77 -9.20 0.42
C MET A 1 13.25 -7.87 0.96
N ASN A 2 13.38 -6.81 0.20
CA ASN A 2 12.92 -5.49 0.62
C ASN A 2 11.41 -5.38 0.43
N VAL A 3 10.72 -4.82 1.42
CA VAL A 3 9.27 -4.59 1.34
C VAL A 3 8.92 -3.40 0.45
N ILE A 4 9.90 -2.56 0.13
CA ILE A 4 9.78 -1.49 -0.85
C ILE A 4 10.88 -1.61 -1.90
N ASP A 5 10.55 -1.20 -3.13
CA ASP A 5 11.48 -1.22 -4.25
C ASP A 5 12.38 0.02 -4.18
N THR A 6 13.66 -0.19 -3.90
CA THR A 6 14.61 0.91 -3.77
C THR A 6 14.81 1.68 -5.07
N GLU A 7 14.63 1.04 -6.23
CA GLU A 7 14.70 1.74 -7.52
C GLU A 7 13.60 2.77 -7.65
N THR A 8 12.39 2.45 -7.18
CA THR A 8 11.27 3.40 -7.15
C THR A 8 11.58 4.59 -6.25
N ILE A 9 12.12 4.32 -5.06
CA ILE A 9 12.50 5.37 -4.11
C ILE A 9 13.59 6.27 -4.70
N ASP A 10 14.60 5.67 -5.33
CA ASP A 10 15.70 6.42 -5.94
C ASP A 10 15.19 7.26 -7.12
N ALA A 11 14.27 6.73 -7.92
CA ALA A 11 13.65 7.48 -9.01
C ALA A 11 12.89 8.70 -8.49
N LEU A 12 12.16 8.56 -7.38
CA LEU A 12 11.45 9.68 -6.76
C LEU A 12 12.42 10.74 -6.25
N ARG A 13 13.54 10.33 -5.64
CA ARG A 13 14.58 11.26 -5.20
C ARG A 13 15.19 12.02 -6.38
N SER A 14 15.37 11.35 -7.51
CA SER A 14 15.98 11.97 -8.69
C SER A 14 15.09 13.02 -9.34
N LEU A 15 13.78 13.03 -9.05
CA LEU A 15 12.86 14.04 -9.55
C LEU A 15 12.93 15.36 -8.78
N GLN A 16 13.63 15.37 -7.63
CA GLN A 16 13.76 16.59 -6.84
C GLN A 16 14.83 17.50 -7.46
N GLU A 17 14.53 18.79 -7.49
CA GLU A 17 15.47 19.82 -7.89
C GLU A 17 16.10 20.44 -6.64
N ASP A 18 17.32 20.95 -6.79
CA ASP A 18 18.04 21.61 -5.70
C ASP A 18 17.22 22.79 -5.18
N GLY A 19 17.01 22.83 -3.86
CA GLY A 19 16.31 23.91 -3.21
C GLY A 19 14.79 23.76 -3.13
N GLU A 20 14.24 22.70 -3.71
CA GLU A 20 12.81 22.40 -3.58
C GLU A 20 12.53 21.55 -2.34
N ASP A 21 11.25 21.56 -1.92
CA ASP A 21 10.79 20.67 -0.86
C ASP A 21 10.99 19.23 -1.27
N ASP A 22 11.22 18.39 -0.28
CA ASP A 22 11.50 16.99 -0.50
C ASP A 22 10.23 16.25 -0.97
N LEU A 23 10.14 16.00 -2.26
CA LEU A 23 9.01 15.31 -2.88
C LEU A 23 8.80 13.93 -2.25
N LEU A 24 9.88 13.19 -2.01
CA LEU A 24 9.79 11.86 -1.42
C LEU A 24 9.19 11.92 -0.02
N VAL A 25 9.63 12.88 0.82
CA VAL A 25 9.10 13.05 2.17
C VAL A 25 7.60 13.36 2.12
N GLU A 26 7.18 14.24 1.22
CA GLU A 26 5.77 14.59 1.06
C GLU A 26 4.91 13.38 0.67
N LEU A 27 5.41 12.56 -0.27
CA LEU A 27 4.69 11.38 -0.72
C LEU A 27 4.59 10.32 0.38
N ILE A 28 5.68 10.12 1.15
CA ILE A 28 5.68 9.20 2.28
C ILE A 28 4.68 9.66 3.34
N ASP A 29 4.72 10.94 3.71
CA ASP A 29 3.81 11.48 4.72
C ASP A 29 2.35 11.32 4.30
N LEU A 30 2.03 11.61 3.05
CA LEU A 30 0.68 11.47 2.51
C LEU A 30 0.23 10.01 2.57
N PHE A 31 1.08 9.07 2.16
CA PHE A 31 0.78 7.64 2.21
C PHE A 31 0.53 7.17 3.65
N LEU A 32 1.41 7.56 4.58
CA LEU A 32 1.30 7.13 5.98
C LEU A 32 0.09 7.72 6.68
N GLN A 33 -0.38 8.90 6.27
CA GLN A 33 -1.60 9.50 6.78
C GLN A 33 -2.85 8.82 6.23
N ASP A 34 -2.82 8.41 4.97
CA ASP A 34 -4.00 7.97 4.22
C ASP A 34 -4.21 6.46 4.27
N ALA A 35 -3.13 5.67 4.23
CA ALA A 35 -3.21 4.21 4.13
C ALA A 35 -3.93 3.54 5.30
N PRO A 36 -3.73 3.92 6.58
CA PRO A 36 -4.42 3.25 7.68
C PRO A 36 -5.94 3.27 7.54
N GLY A 37 -6.51 4.41 7.15
CA GLY A 37 -7.97 4.53 6.93
C GLY A 37 -8.44 3.68 5.77
N ARG A 38 -7.66 3.61 4.70
CA ARG A 38 -7.99 2.78 3.53
C ARG A 38 -7.91 1.29 3.86
N ILE A 39 -6.92 0.89 4.64
CA ILE A 39 -6.76 -0.51 5.09
C ILE A 39 -7.93 -0.91 5.99
N SER A 40 -8.32 -0.04 6.93
CA SER A 40 -9.47 -0.27 7.80
C SER A 40 -10.77 -0.39 7.01
N ALA A 41 -10.98 0.46 6.00
CA ALA A 41 -12.16 0.41 5.15
C ALA A 41 -12.20 -0.88 4.34
N LEU A 42 -11.05 -1.37 3.87
CA LEU A 42 -10.97 -2.64 3.17
C LEU A 42 -11.27 -3.80 4.12
N ARG A 43 -10.75 -3.79 5.35
CA ARG A 43 -11.08 -4.78 6.38
C ARG A 43 -12.60 -4.83 6.61
N ALA A 44 -13.22 -3.69 6.77
CA ALA A 44 -14.68 -3.61 7.00
C ALA A 44 -15.46 -4.23 5.83
N ALA A 45 -15.01 -3.98 4.59
CA ALA A 45 -15.64 -4.55 3.40
C ALA A 45 -15.49 -6.08 3.34
N VAL A 46 -14.30 -6.59 3.68
CA VAL A 46 -14.04 -8.04 3.74
C VAL A 46 -14.94 -8.68 4.80
N ASP A 47 -14.99 -8.11 6.00
CA ASP A 47 -15.76 -8.65 7.11
C ASP A 47 -17.26 -8.62 6.83
N ALA A 48 -17.74 -7.61 6.11
CA ALA A 48 -19.14 -7.47 5.73
C ALA A 48 -19.53 -8.33 4.52
N GLY A 49 -18.56 -8.92 3.82
CA GLY A 49 -18.82 -9.63 2.58
C GLY A 49 -19.30 -8.71 1.45
N ASP A 50 -18.92 -7.43 1.50
CA ASP A 50 -19.25 -6.46 0.46
C ASP A 50 -18.18 -6.51 -0.64
N TRP A 51 -18.34 -7.48 -1.53
CA TRP A 51 -17.28 -7.83 -2.49
C TRP A 51 -17.05 -6.77 -3.57
N VAL A 52 -18.07 -5.99 -3.90
CA VAL A 52 -17.91 -4.85 -4.82
C VAL A 52 -16.96 -3.83 -4.18
N ARG A 53 -17.18 -3.52 -2.91
CA ARG A 53 -16.30 -2.57 -2.20
C ARG A 53 -14.91 -3.15 -1.97
N VAL A 54 -14.79 -4.46 -1.72
CA VAL A 54 -13.47 -5.11 -1.62
C VAL A 54 -12.67 -4.85 -2.89
N SER A 55 -13.25 -5.09 -4.06
CA SER A 55 -12.58 -4.83 -5.34
C SER A 55 -12.19 -3.36 -5.52
N GLU A 56 -13.11 -2.46 -5.26
CA GLU A 56 -12.87 -1.02 -5.45
C GLU A 56 -11.78 -0.49 -4.53
N ARG A 57 -11.85 -0.84 -3.25
CA ARG A 57 -10.91 -0.34 -2.25
C ARG A 57 -9.54 -0.96 -2.40
N ALA A 58 -9.47 -2.25 -2.74
CA ALA A 58 -8.20 -2.92 -3.01
C ALA A 58 -7.52 -2.31 -4.24
N HIS A 59 -8.29 -2.00 -5.29
CA HIS A 59 -7.76 -1.35 -6.49
C HIS A 59 -7.14 0.02 -6.17
N SER A 60 -7.85 0.83 -5.39
CA SER A 60 -7.38 2.16 -4.99
C SER A 60 -6.08 2.08 -4.17
N LEU A 61 -6.05 1.18 -3.18
CA LEU A 61 -4.87 0.99 -2.32
C LEU A 61 -3.68 0.45 -3.12
N LYS A 62 -3.93 -0.43 -4.08
CA LYS A 62 -2.89 -0.97 -4.96
C LYS A 62 -2.13 0.15 -5.67
N GLY A 63 -2.85 1.13 -6.21
CA GLY A 63 -2.24 2.26 -6.88
C GLY A 63 -1.33 3.07 -5.97
N SER A 64 -1.78 3.34 -4.75
CA SER A 64 -0.99 4.06 -3.76
C SER A 64 0.28 3.31 -3.36
N CYS A 65 0.18 1.98 -3.17
CA CYS A 65 1.33 1.14 -2.85
C CYS A 65 2.35 1.14 -3.98
N GLY A 66 1.89 1.02 -5.23
CA GLY A 66 2.76 1.00 -6.39
C GLY A 66 3.55 2.29 -6.55
N SER A 67 2.96 3.43 -6.24
CA SER A 67 3.60 4.74 -6.35
C SER A 67 4.85 4.87 -5.47
N LEU A 68 4.89 4.17 -4.34
CA LEU A 68 6.03 4.19 -3.41
C LEU A 68 6.84 2.90 -3.43
N GLY A 69 6.60 2.03 -4.41
CA GLY A 69 7.37 0.80 -4.55
C GLY A 69 7.06 -0.28 -3.53
N ALA A 70 5.90 -0.21 -2.85
CA ALA A 70 5.46 -1.26 -1.93
C ALA A 70 4.87 -2.43 -2.73
N VAL A 71 5.75 -3.14 -3.44
CA VAL A 71 5.35 -4.12 -4.47
C VAL A 71 4.63 -5.35 -3.90
N GLN A 72 5.06 -5.84 -2.75
CA GLN A 72 4.41 -6.99 -2.10
C GLN A 72 3.03 -6.62 -1.58
N MET A 73 2.91 -5.46 -0.98
CA MET A 73 1.63 -4.94 -0.51
C MET A 73 0.68 -4.70 -1.69
N ALA A 74 1.20 -4.16 -2.80
CA ALA A 74 0.42 -3.98 -4.03
C ALA A 74 -0.07 -5.32 -4.60
N ALA A 75 0.76 -6.36 -4.55
CA ALA A 75 0.39 -7.70 -5.01
C ALA A 75 -0.74 -8.30 -4.16
N LEU A 76 -0.72 -8.09 -2.85
CA LEU A 76 -1.82 -8.52 -1.96
C LEU A 76 -3.12 -7.80 -2.30
N CYS A 77 -3.03 -6.50 -2.57
CA CYS A 77 -4.20 -5.72 -2.99
C CYS A 77 -4.77 -6.25 -4.31
N ALA A 78 -3.90 -6.61 -5.27
CA ALA A 78 -4.35 -7.17 -6.55
C ALA A 78 -5.09 -8.49 -6.35
N ARG A 79 -4.62 -9.33 -5.43
CA ARG A 79 -5.29 -10.60 -5.11
C ARG A 79 -6.66 -10.35 -4.46
N LEU A 80 -6.75 -9.43 -3.52
CA LEU A 80 -8.03 -9.05 -2.89
C LEU A 80 -9.00 -8.46 -3.91
N GLU A 81 -8.51 -7.65 -4.81
CA GLU A 81 -9.32 -7.08 -5.90
C GLU A 81 -9.94 -8.20 -6.75
N ALA A 82 -9.13 -9.19 -7.13
CA ALA A 82 -9.60 -10.33 -7.92
C ALA A 82 -10.62 -11.19 -7.15
N MET A 83 -10.42 -11.37 -5.84
CA MET A 83 -11.35 -12.12 -4.98
C MET A 83 -12.72 -11.48 -4.90
N GLY A 84 -12.77 -10.16 -4.98
CA GLY A 84 -14.04 -9.45 -5.03
C GLY A 84 -14.88 -9.82 -6.25
N ARG A 85 -14.26 -10.36 -7.28
CA ARG A 85 -14.90 -10.78 -8.54
C ARG A 85 -15.03 -12.29 -8.68
N ASP A 86 -14.46 -13.08 -7.77
CA ASP A 86 -14.42 -14.54 -7.88
C ASP A 86 -14.89 -15.17 -6.56
N ALA A 87 -16.13 -15.62 -6.55
CA ALA A 87 -16.75 -16.21 -5.36
C ALA A 87 -15.97 -17.40 -4.81
N ALA A 88 -15.31 -18.19 -5.67
CA ALA A 88 -14.60 -19.38 -5.25
C ALA A 88 -13.40 -19.07 -4.36
N THR A 89 -12.78 -17.89 -4.52
CA THR A 89 -11.58 -17.50 -3.76
C THR A 89 -11.88 -16.66 -2.52
N ARG A 90 -13.11 -16.19 -2.34
CA ARG A 90 -13.50 -15.31 -1.23
C ARG A 90 -13.16 -15.81 0.17
N PRO A 91 -13.23 -17.13 0.47
CA PRO A 91 -12.81 -17.62 1.78
C PRO A 91 -11.35 -17.30 2.15
N GLU A 92 -10.51 -17.03 1.17
CA GLU A 92 -9.11 -16.69 1.37
C GLU A 92 -8.90 -15.20 1.70
N ALA A 93 -9.95 -14.36 1.58
CA ALA A 93 -9.82 -12.93 1.79
C ALA A 93 -9.43 -12.52 3.21
N PRO A 94 -10.03 -13.06 4.29
CA PRO A 94 -9.62 -12.66 5.64
C PRO A 94 -8.15 -12.92 5.95
N PRO A 95 -7.57 -14.10 5.68
CA PRO A 95 -6.13 -14.28 5.92
C PRO A 95 -5.25 -13.40 5.03
N LEU A 96 -5.68 -13.07 3.81
CA LEU A 96 -4.95 -12.13 2.96
C LEU A 96 -5.01 -10.72 3.51
N GLN A 97 -6.15 -10.31 4.06
CA GLN A 97 -6.28 -9.01 4.72
C GLN A 97 -5.34 -8.93 5.94
N ASP A 98 -5.26 -10.01 6.73
CA ASP A 98 -4.33 -10.07 7.87
C ASP A 98 -2.90 -9.89 7.39
N GLU A 99 -2.51 -10.54 6.30
CA GLU A 99 -1.17 -10.41 5.73
C GLU A 99 -0.93 -8.99 5.20
N LEU A 100 -1.93 -8.37 4.59
CA LEU A 100 -1.84 -6.99 4.12
C LEU A 100 -1.55 -6.03 5.28
N GLU A 101 -2.24 -6.20 6.39
CA GLU A 101 -2.05 -5.37 7.58
C GLU A 101 -0.64 -5.57 8.16
N ARG A 102 -0.15 -6.80 8.18
CA ARG A 102 1.21 -7.12 8.61
C ARG A 102 2.24 -6.46 7.67
N GLN A 103 2.04 -6.58 6.38
CA GLN A 103 2.93 -5.96 5.38
C GLN A 103 2.94 -4.45 5.51
N PHE A 104 1.80 -3.83 5.80
CA PHE A 104 1.75 -2.39 6.00
C PHE A 104 2.68 -1.94 7.14
N GLY A 105 2.72 -2.68 8.24
CA GLY A 105 3.64 -2.38 9.33
C GLY A 105 5.09 -2.36 8.89
N LEU A 106 5.49 -3.34 8.08
CA LEU A 106 6.86 -3.41 7.53
C LEU A 106 7.14 -2.28 6.53
N VAL A 107 6.15 -1.97 5.68
CA VAL A 107 6.26 -0.88 4.70
C VAL A 107 6.38 0.46 5.43
N ARG A 108 5.54 0.69 6.45
CA ARG A 108 5.60 1.91 7.26
C ARG A 108 7.00 2.11 7.84
N ASP A 109 7.55 1.06 8.47
CA ASP A 109 8.88 1.16 9.08
C ASP A 109 9.96 1.44 8.04
N ALA A 110 9.87 0.80 6.88
CA ALA A 110 10.83 1.02 5.79
C ALA A 110 10.72 2.45 5.23
N LEU A 111 9.50 2.96 5.04
CA LEU A 111 9.28 4.32 4.55
C LEU A 111 9.72 5.37 5.56
N GLU A 112 9.51 5.13 6.84
CA GLU A 112 9.99 6.04 7.89
C GLU A 112 11.52 6.12 7.89
N ARG A 113 12.22 5.01 7.67
CA ARG A 113 13.68 5.01 7.52
C ARG A 113 14.13 5.83 6.31
N GLU A 114 13.45 5.68 5.18
CA GLU A 114 13.75 6.46 3.98
C GLU A 114 13.48 7.95 4.19
N ARG A 115 12.39 8.28 4.87
CA ARG A 115 12.03 9.64 5.21
C ARG A 115 13.11 10.29 6.10
N ASN A 116 13.55 9.56 7.12
CA ASN A 116 14.57 10.07 8.05
C ASN A 116 15.94 10.20 7.36
N ALA A 117 16.27 9.32 6.44
CA ALA A 117 17.52 9.40 5.67
C ALA A 117 17.53 10.59 4.69
N ALA A 118 16.35 11.12 4.32
CA ALA A 118 16.22 12.26 3.42
C ALA A 118 16.54 13.60 4.12
N HIS A 119 16.58 13.60 5.43
CA HIS A 119 16.95 14.76 6.25
C HIS A 119 18.39 14.62 6.75
#